data_e78d5d9a75fd9330126b81f12ce4fea4
#
_entry.id   e78d5d9a75fd9330126b81f12ce4fea4
#
_cell.length_a   1.000
_cell.length_b   1.000
_cell.length_c   1.000
_cell.angle_alpha   90.00
_cell.angle_beta   90.00
_cell.angle_gamma   90.00
#
_symmetry.space_group_name_H-M   'P 1'
#
loop_
_entity.id
_entity.type
_entity.pdbx_description
1 polymer ?
#
loop_
_entity_poly.entity_id
_entity_poly.type
_entity_poly.pdbx_seq_one_letter_code
_entity_poly.pdbx_strand_id
1 'polypeptide(L)'
;MHTEYKELDEYLMLGSGNYTYTPVEDWGNFPDEVILGDVAGIAIDANDQVYLFNRGQHPVIVLCQNGEVLRTWGHGIFTNPHGASIGPDQCIYLTDNFDHTVRKFSLTGELLMELGTPGISSGFMSGKPFCNCTHSTISPSGDIFVSDGYNNACIHHYNPKGKHIKSWGQAGAGPSQFNLPHNICCDTDGWIYVADRENSRIQIFDTLGNFETQINNMHRPSGLAITAGSSPDFIVGELASYLAVSYTHLRAHETRNY
;
A
#
# COMPACT_ATOMS: atom_id res chain seq x y z
N MET A 1 21.73 28.58 -23.87
CA MET A 1 22.37 27.26 -23.92
C MET A 1 21.50 26.28 -23.12
N HIS A 2 20.30 26.03 -23.66
CA HIS A 2 19.29 25.12 -23.08
C HIS A 2 18.57 24.42 -24.23
N THR A 3 19.25 23.51 -24.88
CA THR A 3 18.67 22.70 -25.95
C THR A 3 19.52 21.48 -26.16
N GLU A 4 19.41 20.49 -25.26
CA GLU A 4 20.00 19.16 -25.55
C GLU A 4 19.44 18.01 -24.70
N TYR A 5 18.32 18.19 -23.98
CA TYR A 5 17.73 17.09 -23.20
C TYR A 5 16.37 16.58 -23.70
N LYS A 6 15.87 17.08 -24.84
CA LYS A 6 14.55 16.72 -25.39
C LYS A 6 14.53 15.55 -26.38
N GLU A 7 15.66 15.02 -26.78
CA GLU A 7 15.71 13.94 -27.80
C GLU A 7 16.00 12.54 -27.25
N LEU A 8 16.16 12.36 -25.93
CA LEU A 8 16.42 11.04 -25.32
C LEU A 8 15.17 10.31 -24.82
N ASP A 9 14.01 10.99 -24.72
CA ASP A 9 12.82 10.45 -24.07
C ASP A 9 11.84 9.72 -24.99
N GLU A 10 12.07 9.71 -26.28
CA GLU A 10 11.12 9.12 -27.26
C GLU A 10 11.07 7.57 -27.24
N TYR A 11 11.94 6.89 -26.46
CA TYR A 11 12.05 5.43 -26.44
C TYR A 11 12.42 4.81 -25.09
N LEU A 12 12.12 5.43 -23.96
CA LEU A 12 12.37 4.80 -22.66
C LEU A 12 11.37 3.67 -22.41
N MET A 13 11.71 2.46 -22.86
CA MET A 13 10.96 1.25 -22.52
C MET A 13 11.57 0.63 -21.28
N LEU A 14 10.78 0.48 -20.23
CA LEU A 14 11.16 -0.18 -18.96
C LEU A 14 10.64 -1.61 -18.95
N GLY A 15 11.38 -2.51 -18.27
CA GLY A 15 10.97 -3.90 -18.10
C GLY A 15 11.65 -4.87 -19.06
N SER A 16 11.14 -6.11 -19.14
CA SER A 16 11.68 -7.17 -20.00
C SER A 16 10.62 -8.23 -20.30
N GLY A 17 10.80 -8.96 -21.40
CA GLY A 17 9.90 -10.04 -21.79
C GLY A 17 8.49 -9.54 -22.06
N ASN A 18 7.50 -10.13 -21.40
CA ASN A 18 6.09 -9.75 -21.52
C ASN A 18 5.71 -8.52 -20.66
N TYR A 19 6.62 -8.05 -19.82
CA TYR A 19 6.41 -6.96 -18.88
C TYR A 19 7.24 -5.75 -19.31
N THR A 20 6.77 -5.07 -20.34
CA THR A 20 7.38 -3.85 -20.85
C THR A 20 6.43 -2.68 -20.72
N TYR A 21 6.94 -1.53 -20.23
CA TYR A 21 6.18 -0.35 -19.91
C TYR A 21 6.83 0.89 -20.50
N THR A 22 6.04 1.80 -20.98
CA THR A 22 6.48 3.13 -21.36
C THR A 22 5.96 4.12 -20.31
N PRO A 23 6.83 4.93 -19.69
CA PRO A 23 6.39 5.98 -18.79
C PRO A 23 5.49 6.97 -19.54
N VAL A 24 4.38 7.36 -18.91
CA VAL A 24 3.54 8.46 -19.39
C VAL A 24 3.87 9.67 -18.54
N GLU A 25 4.69 10.56 -19.11
CA GLU A 25 5.02 11.81 -18.48
C GLU A 25 3.79 12.74 -18.45
N ASP A 26 3.69 13.57 -17.41
CA ASP A 26 2.63 14.56 -17.24
C ASP A 26 1.20 13.99 -17.34
N TRP A 27 1.01 12.71 -16.97
CA TRP A 27 -0.31 12.09 -16.97
C TRP A 27 -1.29 12.79 -16.05
N GLY A 28 -0.84 13.24 -14.87
CA GLY A 28 -1.69 13.96 -13.91
C GLY A 28 -1.82 15.44 -14.26
N ASN A 29 -3.03 15.90 -14.58
CA ASN A 29 -3.34 17.30 -14.82
C ASN A 29 -3.89 17.96 -13.55
N PHE A 30 -3.01 18.61 -12.78
CA PHE A 30 -3.34 19.24 -11.51
C PHE A 30 -3.62 20.74 -11.72
N PRO A 31 -4.80 21.25 -11.32
CA PRO A 31 -5.04 22.70 -11.24
C PRO A 31 -4.05 23.38 -10.29
N ASP A 32 -3.74 24.66 -10.53
CA ASP A 32 -2.76 25.43 -9.75
C ASP A 32 -3.00 25.43 -8.23
N GLU A 33 -4.27 25.31 -7.82
CA GLU A 33 -4.68 25.23 -6.43
C GLU A 33 -4.46 23.84 -5.79
N VAL A 34 -4.22 22.79 -6.59
CA VAL A 34 -3.99 21.41 -6.10
C VAL A 34 -2.51 21.12 -6.10
N ILE A 35 -1.86 21.40 -4.98
CA ILE A 35 -0.43 21.19 -4.83
C ILE A 35 -0.19 19.77 -4.29
N LEU A 36 0.61 18.98 -5.03
CA LEU A 36 1.10 17.69 -4.57
C LEU A 36 2.19 17.88 -3.51
N GLY A 37 2.06 17.15 -2.41
CA GLY A 37 3.17 16.81 -1.52
C GLY A 37 3.69 15.41 -1.84
N ASP A 38 4.18 14.70 -0.82
CA ASP A 38 4.58 13.30 -0.98
C ASP A 38 3.35 12.42 -1.13
N VAL A 39 3.17 11.77 -2.26
CA VAL A 39 2.14 10.74 -2.45
C VAL A 39 2.61 9.45 -1.79
N ALA A 40 1.99 9.10 -0.67
CA ALA A 40 2.37 7.95 0.15
C ALA A 40 1.58 6.68 -0.16
N GLY A 41 0.38 6.82 -0.68
CA GLY A 41 -0.50 5.70 -1.05
C GLY A 41 -1.26 5.99 -2.33
N ILE A 42 -1.53 4.93 -3.09
CA ILE A 42 -2.35 4.99 -4.31
C ILE A 42 -3.34 3.83 -4.26
N ALA A 43 -4.59 4.12 -4.61
CA ALA A 43 -5.62 3.11 -4.79
C ALA A 43 -6.44 3.41 -6.04
N ILE A 44 -7.02 2.38 -6.66
CA ILE A 44 -7.82 2.50 -7.89
C ILE A 44 -9.17 1.83 -7.64
N ASP A 45 -10.27 2.52 -7.96
CA ASP A 45 -11.61 1.97 -7.82
C ASP A 45 -12.07 1.20 -9.07
N ALA A 46 -13.26 0.59 -8.99
CA ALA A 46 -13.83 -0.19 -10.09
C ALA A 46 -14.20 0.65 -11.33
N ASN A 47 -14.13 1.98 -11.25
CA ASN A 47 -14.35 2.90 -12.36
C ASN A 47 -13.04 3.49 -12.90
N ASP A 48 -11.89 2.90 -12.56
CA ASP A 48 -10.55 3.37 -12.90
C ASP A 48 -10.25 4.80 -12.38
N GLN A 49 -10.94 5.24 -11.31
CA GLN A 49 -10.56 6.47 -10.63
C GLN A 49 -9.35 6.21 -9.73
N VAL A 50 -8.35 7.06 -9.83
CA VAL A 50 -7.10 6.96 -9.07
C VAL A 50 -7.18 7.86 -7.85
N TYR A 51 -7.00 7.28 -6.67
CA TYR A 51 -6.97 7.97 -5.38
C TYR A 51 -5.52 8.11 -4.93
N LEU A 52 -5.04 9.34 -4.87
CA LEU A 52 -3.72 9.66 -4.31
C LEU A 52 -3.89 10.02 -2.84
N PHE A 53 -3.21 9.31 -1.96
CA PHE A 53 -3.14 9.65 -0.55
C PHE A 53 -1.86 10.44 -0.29
N ASN A 54 -2.01 11.75 -0.10
CA ASN A 54 -1.00 12.77 -0.27
C ASN A 54 -0.69 13.49 1.06
N ARG A 55 0.59 13.72 1.34
CA ARG A 55 1.06 14.50 2.50
C ARG A 55 1.09 15.98 2.18
N GLY A 56 -0.07 16.58 1.95
CA GLY A 56 -0.21 17.98 1.59
C GLY A 56 -1.55 18.55 2.03
N GLN A 57 -1.88 19.74 1.56
CA GLN A 57 -3.15 20.42 1.89
C GLN A 57 -4.38 19.66 1.38
N HIS A 58 -4.20 18.82 0.36
CA HIS A 58 -5.23 17.96 -0.22
C HIS A 58 -4.89 16.49 0.06
N PRO A 59 -5.22 15.94 1.25
CA PRO A 59 -4.79 14.60 1.63
C PRO A 59 -5.32 13.51 0.71
N VAL A 60 -6.51 13.64 0.16
CA VAL A 60 -7.02 12.73 -0.86
C VAL A 60 -7.34 13.51 -2.12
N ILE A 61 -6.66 13.15 -3.19
CA ILE A 61 -6.87 13.70 -4.54
C ILE A 61 -7.38 12.56 -5.41
N VAL A 62 -8.49 12.78 -6.09
CA VAL A 62 -9.12 11.78 -6.95
C VAL A 62 -9.02 12.23 -8.40
N LEU A 63 -8.41 11.39 -9.24
CA LEU A 63 -8.27 11.64 -10.67
C LEU A 63 -9.12 10.65 -11.47
N CYS A 64 -9.58 11.10 -12.65
CA CYS A 64 -10.15 10.17 -13.62
C CYS A 64 -9.04 9.43 -14.39
N GLN A 65 -9.42 8.46 -15.20
CA GLN A 65 -8.51 7.66 -16.02
C GLN A 65 -7.60 8.52 -16.94
N ASN A 66 -8.03 9.72 -17.31
CA ASN A 66 -7.25 10.65 -18.14
C ASN A 66 -6.31 11.55 -17.32
N GLY A 67 -6.23 11.37 -16.00
CA GLY A 67 -5.37 12.16 -15.13
C GLY A 67 -5.93 13.51 -14.68
N GLU A 68 -7.18 13.85 -15.03
CA GLU A 68 -7.81 15.09 -14.56
C GLU A 68 -8.28 14.94 -13.11
N VAL A 69 -8.07 15.98 -12.29
CA VAL A 69 -8.55 16.02 -10.91
C VAL A 69 -10.07 16.17 -10.88
N LEU A 70 -10.75 15.17 -10.35
CA LEU A 70 -12.20 15.17 -10.19
C LEU A 70 -12.64 15.87 -8.90
N ARG A 71 -11.91 15.65 -7.80
CA ARG A 71 -12.20 16.20 -6.47
C ARG A 71 -11.04 16.01 -5.52
N THR A 72 -11.05 16.79 -4.46
CA THR A 72 -10.16 16.62 -3.30
C THR A 72 -10.97 16.61 -2.01
N TRP A 73 -10.48 15.92 -0.99
CA TRP A 73 -11.10 15.89 0.34
C TRP A 73 -10.10 15.48 1.43
N GLY A 74 -10.54 15.47 2.68
CA GLY A 74 -9.74 15.01 3.82
C GLY A 74 -8.92 16.09 4.51
N HIS A 75 -9.11 17.37 4.17
CA HIS A 75 -8.40 18.47 4.81
C HIS A 75 -8.61 18.45 6.33
N GLY A 76 -7.50 18.48 7.09
CA GLY A 76 -7.53 18.50 8.56
C GLY A 76 -7.88 17.16 9.22
N ILE A 77 -8.05 16.07 8.45
CA ILE A 77 -8.39 14.74 9.01
C ILE A 77 -7.13 13.95 9.33
N PHE A 78 -6.07 14.10 8.54
CA PHE A 78 -4.89 13.24 8.58
C PHE A 78 -3.66 13.96 9.13
N THR A 79 -2.86 13.23 9.89
CA THR A 79 -1.58 13.70 10.46
C THR A 79 -0.41 13.33 9.56
N ASN A 80 -0.34 12.09 9.10
CA ASN A 80 0.68 11.62 8.17
C ASN A 80 0.14 10.49 7.27
N PRO A 81 -0.46 10.80 6.14
CA PRO A 81 -0.90 9.85 5.14
C PRO A 81 0.15 8.79 4.82
N HIS A 82 -0.26 7.50 4.78
CA HIS A 82 0.68 6.41 4.50
C HIS A 82 0.12 5.37 3.54
N GLY A 83 -0.82 4.53 3.93
CA GLY A 83 -1.37 3.46 3.11
C GLY A 83 -2.76 3.77 2.59
N ALA A 84 -3.06 3.37 1.35
CA ALA A 84 -4.39 3.48 0.75
C ALA A 84 -4.77 2.17 0.05
N SER A 85 -5.96 1.67 0.31
CA SER A 85 -6.51 0.49 -0.36
C SER A 85 -8.01 0.63 -0.58
N ILE A 86 -8.54 0.01 -1.63
CA ILE A 86 -9.98 -0.10 -1.87
C ILE A 86 -10.39 -1.54 -1.63
N GLY A 87 -11.43 -1.72 -0.82
CA GLY A 87 -11.99 -3.03 -0.50
C GLY A 87 -13.00 -3.51 -1.55
N PRO A 88 -13.39 -4.78 -1.48
CA PRO A 88 -14.44 -5.34 -2.34
C PRO A 88 -15.80 -4.67 -2.15
N ASP A 89 -15.99 -3.99 -1.03
CA ASP A 89 -17.15 -3.17 -0.69
C ASP A 89 -17.15 -1.77 -1.34
N GLN A 90 -16.18 -1.49 -2.20
CA GLN A 90 -15.99 -0.19 -2.88
C GLN A 90 -15.89 0.97 -1.88
N CYS A 91 -15.24 0.74 -0.76
CA CYS A 91 -14.84 1.77 0.19
C CYS A 91 -13.33 1.90 0.20
N ILE A 92 -12.85 3.12 0.47
CA ILE A 92 -11.42 3.36 0.62
C ILE A 92 -11.00 3.29 2.09
N TYR A 93 -9.89 2.59 2.33
CA TYR A 93 -9.26 2.43 3.65
C TYR A 93 -7.94 3.18 3.64
N LEU A 94 -7.81 4.17 4.51
CA LEU A 94 -6.67 5.07 4.59
C LEU A 94 -5.96 4.89 5.92
N THR A 95 -4.68 4.55 5.84
CA THR A 95 -3.82 4.33 7.01
C THR A 95 -3.03 5.59 7.32
N ASP A 96 -3.22 6.16 8.50
CA ASP A 96 -2.44 7.28 9.02
C ASP A 96 -1.47 6.78 10.08
N ASN A 97 -0.18 6.81 9.77
CA ASN A 97 0.79 6.17 10.63
C ASN A 97 1.13 6.98 11.90
N PHE A 98 1.08 8.31 11.86
CA PHE A 98 1.34 9.13 13.06
C PHE A 98 0.11 9.34 13.91
N ASP A 99 -1.07 9.20 13.32
CA ASP A 99 -2.33 9.22 14.06
C ASP A 99 -2.73 7.85 14.60
N HIS A 100 -1.97 6.81 14.22
CA HIS A 100 -2.17 5.42 14.66
C HIS A 100 -3.56 4.89 14.33
N THR A 101 -4.08 5.24 13.15
CA THR A 101 -5.43 4.87 12.72
C THR A 101 -5.49 4.28 11.33
N VAL A 102 -6.51 3.45 11.10
CA VAL A 102 -7.00 3.09 9.78
C VAL A 102 -8.45 3.53 9.70
N ARG A 103 -8.76 4.39 8.72
CA ARG A 103 -10.10 4.92 8.52
C ARG A 103 -10.70 4.43 7.21
N LYS A 104 -11.94 3.95 7.30
CA LYS A 104 -12.75 3.58 6.14
C LYS A 104 -13.63 4.74 5.75
N PHE A 105 -13.59 5.11 4.49
CA PHE A 105 -14.46 6.13 3.92
C PHE A 105 -15.25 5.59 2.73
N SER A 106 -16.38 6.22 2.44
CA SER A 106 -16.98 6.12 1.11
C SER A 106 -16.03 6.71 0.08
N LEU A 107 -16.20 6.38 -1.20
CA LEU A 107 -15.40 6.97 -2.28
C LEU A 107 -15.59 8.49 -2.45
N THR A 108 -16.59 9.07 -1.76
CA THR A 108 -16.87 10.50 -1.72
C THR A 108 -16.36 11.21 -0.46
N GLY A 109 -15.72 10.47 0.47
CA GLY A 109 -15.07 11.03 1.66
C GLY A 109 -15.92 11.06 2.93
N GLU A 110 -17.05 10.31 3.00
CA GLU A 110 -17.81 10.12 4.23
C GLU A 110 -17.12 9.08 5.12
N LEU A 111 -16.82 9.43 6.38
CA LEU A 111 -16.21 8.51 7.34
C LEU A 111 -17.23 7.45 7.77
N LEU A 112 -16.92 6.18 7.54
CA LEU A 112 -17.77 5.03 7.83
C LEU A 112 -17.29 4.20 9.02
N MET A 113 -15.97 4.18 9.27
CA MET A 113 -15.36 3.42 10.36
C MET A 113 -13.99 4.00 10.71
N GLU A 114 -13.62 3.91 11.97
CA GLU A 114 -12.28 4.23 12.47
C GLU A 114 -11.75 3.08 13.32
N LEU A 115 -10.55 2.59 12.98
CA LEU A 115 -9.79 1.62 13.76
C LEU A 115 -8.60 2.33 14.41
N GLY A 116 -8.33 2.02 15.65
CA GLY A 116 -7.38 2.76 16.48
C GLY A 116 -8.05 3.92 17.23
N THR A 117 -7.25 4.75 17.87
CA THR A 117 -7.71 5.97 18.55
C THR A 117 -6.80 7.11 18.11
N PRO A 118 -7.35 8.18 17.51
CA PRO A 118 -6.54 9.28 16.99
C PRO A 118 -5.53 9.81 18.01
N GLY A 119 -4.26 9.87 17.60
CA GLY A 119 -3.16 10.35 18.42
C GLY A 119 -2.75 9.44 19.60
N ILE A 120 -3.38 8.26 19.75
CA ILE A 120 -3.06 7.33 20.83
C ILE A 120 -2.33 6.10 20.28
N SER A 121 -1.03 6.04 20.54
CA SER A 121 -0.20 4.89 20.21
C SER A 121 -0.34 3.77 21.24
N SER A 122 -0.33 2.52 20.79
CA SER A 122 0.00 1.39 21.67
C SER A 122 1.49 1.46 22.09
N GLY A 123 1.90 0.66 23.06
CA GLY A 123 3.31 0.62 23.47
C GLY A 123 4.22 0.10 22.34
N PHE A 124 5.46 0.60 22.30
CA PHE A 124 6.50 0.15 21.37
C PHE A 124 6.67 -1.38 21.43
N MET A 125 6.63 -2.04 20.26
CA MET A 125 6.73 -3.51 20.13
C MET A 125 5.79 -4.30 21.04
N SER A 126 4.63 -3.74 21.38
CA SER A 126 3.66 -4.35 22.31
C SER A 126 2.83 -5.47 21.68
N GLY A 127 2.78 -5.58 20.37
CA GLY A 127 1.88 -6.48 19.65
C GLY A 127 0.40 -6.04 19.68
N LYS A 128 0.11 -4.88 20.26
CA LYS A 128 -1.25 -4.32 20.31
C LYS A 128 -1.45 -3.29 19.20
N PRO A 129 -2.66 -3.12 18.64
CA PRO A 129 -2.95 -2.10 17.64
C PRO A 129 -3.06 -0.70 18.29
N PHE A 130 -2.54 0.38 17.68
CA PHE A 130 -1.53 0.46 16.63
C PHE A 130 -0.32 1.23 17.16
N CYS A 131 0.87 0.95 16.60
CA CYS A 131 2.06 1.73 16.89
C CYS A 131 2.77 2.09 15.57
N ASN A 132 2.30 3.13 14.89
CA ASN A 132 2.72 3.55 13.54
C ASN A 132 2.42 2.50 12.45
N CYS A 133 1.15 2.15 12.33
CA CYS A 133 0.67 1.24 11.28
C CYS A 133 1.01 1.76 9.87
N THR A 134 1.21 0.84 8.93
CA THR A 134 1.79 1.15 7.63
C THR A 134 0.80 1.03 6.47
N HIS A 135 0.01 -0.03 6.44
CA HIS A 135 -0.95 -0.28 5.36
C HIS A 135 -2.11 -1.16 5.82
N SER A 136 -3.16 -1.24 5.01
CA SER A 136 -4.26 -2.16 5.23
C SER A 136 -4.70 -2.85 3.95
N THR A 137 -5.27 -4.03 4.06
CA THR A 137 -5.93 -4.74 2.96
C THR A 137 -7.21 -5.37 3.44
N ILE A 138 -8.13 -5.62 2.51
CA ILE A 138 -9.44 -6.18 2.78
C ILE A 138 -9.58 -7.48 2.01
N SER A 139 -9.88 -8.56 2.73
CA SER A 139 -10.10 -9.88 2.11
C SER A 139 -11.43 -9.93 1.36
N PRO A 140 -11.64 -10.94 0.51
CA PRO A 140 -12.93 -11.16 -0.15
C PRO A 140 -14.12 -11.33 0.79
N SER A 141 -13.88 -11.79 2.05
CA SER A 141 -14.91 -11.87 3.08
C SER A 141 -15.21 -10.53 3.77
N GLY A 142 -14.44 -9.48 3.47
CA GLY A 142 -14.53 -8.16 4.10
C GLY A 142 -13.72 -8.02 5.38
N ASP A 143 -12.96 -9.02 5.80
CA ASP A 143 -12.07 -8.90 6.94
C ASP A 143 -10.91 -7.95 6.62
N ILE A 144 -10.52 -7.15 7.61
CA ILE A 144 -9.52 -6.10 7.46
C ILE A 144 -8.21 -6.58 8.10
N PHE A 145 -7.13 -6.52 7.36
CA PHE A 145 -5.79 -6.82 7.85
C PHE A 145 -4.91 -5.57 7.77
N VAL A 146 -4.22 -5.28 8.87
CA VAL A 146 -3.40 -4.07 9.01
C VAL A 146 -1.97 -4.46 9.35
N SER A 147 -1.01 -4.03 8.54
CA SER A 147 0.40 -4.09 8.88
C SER A 147 0.76 -2.95 9.83
N ASP A 148 1.42 -3.27 10.94
CA ASP A 148 1.85 -2.31 11.98
C ASP A 148 3.36 -2.47 12.17
N GLY A 149 4.14 -1.72 11.38
CA GLY A 149 5.54 -2.05 11.16
C GLY A 149 6.56 -1.04 11.64
N TYR A 150 6.26 0.25 11.76
CA TYR A 150 7.32 1.21 12.11
C TYR A 150 7.77 1.11 13.57
N ASN A 151 6.84 0.95 14.49
CA ASN A 151 7.14 0.81 15.92
C ASN A 151 6.51 -0.43 16.54
N ASN A 152 6.07 -1.36 15.68
CA ASN A 152 5.56 -2.68 16.01
C ASN A 152 6.10 -3.70 14.98
N ALA A 153 5.79 -4.98 15.14
CA ALA A 153 6.19 -6.04 14.21
C ALA A 153 5.04 -7.05 14.06
N CYS A 154 3.85 -6.55 13.77
CA CYS A 154 2.62 -7.32 13.82
C CYS A 154 1.71 -7.05 12.63
N ILE A 155 0.84 -8.02 12.38
CA ILE A 155 -0.36 -7.88 11.55
C ILE A 155 -1.57 -7.98 12.49
N HIS A 156 -2.54 -7.07 12.29
CA HIS A 156 -3.77 -7.05 13.07
C HIS A 156 -4.96 -7.41 12.19
N HIS A 157 -5.80 -8.32 12.66
CA HIS A 157 -6.99 -8.80 11.98
C HIS A 157 -8.25 -8.26 12.65
N TYR A 158 -9.10 -7.63 11.87
CA TYR A 158 -10.41 -7.15 12.26
C TYR A 158 -11.49 -7.76 11.38
N ASN A 159 -12.67 -7.99 11.95
CA ASN A 159 -13.83 -8.39 11.15
C ASN A 159 -14.39 -7.19 10.35
N PRO A 160 -15.36 -7.41 9.41
CA PRO A 160 -15.94 -6.34 8.60
C PRO A 160 -16.64 -5.23 9.38
N LYS A 161 -16.91 -5.44 10.67
CA LYS A 161 -17.52 -4.43 11.57
C LYS A 161 -16.48 -3.67 12.40
N GLY A 162 -15.19 -3.85 12.13
CA GLY A 162 -14.11 -3.20 12.86
C GLY A 162 -13.82 -3.77 14.25
N LYS A 163 -14.35 -4.96 14.58
CA LYS A 163 -13.99 -5.63 15.84
C LYS A 163 -12.66 -6.34 15.66
N HIS A 164 -11.68 -6.02 16.51
CA HIS A 164 -10.39 -6.72 16.56
C HIS A 164 -10.61 -8.19 16.91
N ILE A 165 -10.03 -9.07 16.10
CA ILE A 165 -10.11 -10.53 16.26
C ILE A 165 -8.83 -11.06 16.89
N LYS A 166 -7.69 -10.75 16.29
CA LYS A 166 -6.37 -11.16 16.76
C LYS A 166 -5.26 -10.34 16.14
N SER A 167 -4.06 -10.53 16.68
CA SER A 167 -2.81 -10.07 16.09
C SER A 167 -1.83 -11.23 16.02
N TRP A 168 -0.95 -11.21 15.03
CA TRP A 168 0.17 -12.15 14.95
C TRP A 168 1.43 -11.45 14.47
N GLY A 169 2.56 -12.09 14.70
CA GLY A 169 3.88 -11.57 14.41
C GLY A 169 4.58 -11.03 15.63
N GLN A 170 5.88 -10.98 15.54
CA GLN A 170 6.81 -10.40 16.50
C GLN A 170 8.10 -10.03 15.78
N ALA A 171 8.95 -9.22 16.39
CA ALA A 171 10.24 -8.86 15.83
C ALA A 171 11.14 -10.09 15.60
N GLY A 172 11.77 -10.16 14.44
CA GLY A 172 12.70 -11.22 14.09
C GLY A 172 12.76 -11.52 12.60
N ALA A 173 13.44 -12.62 12.23
CA ALA A 173 13.67 -13.04 10.85
C ALA A 173 13.16 -14.46 10.53
N GLY A 174 12.58 -15.18 11.49
CA GLY A 174 11.95 -16.49 11.27
C GLY A 174 10.57 -16.37 10.60
N PRO A 175 9.91 -17.49 10.28
CA PRO A 175 8.51 -17.50 9.85
C PRO A 175 7.62 -16.81 10.88
N SER A 176 6.67 -16.00 10.39
CA SER A 176 5.77 -15.16 11.20
C SER A 176 6.49 -14.13 12.10
N GLN A 177 7.79 -13.92 11.90
CA GLN A 177 8.51 -12.81 12.51
C GLN A 177 8.76 -11.73 11.47
N PHE A 178 8.80 -10.47 11.88
CA PHE A 178 8.91 -9.33 10.97
C PHE A 178 10.02 -8.37 11.41
N ASN A 179 10.60 -7.73 10.40
CA ASN A 179 11.41 -6.55 10.56
C ASN A 179 10.84 -5.46 9.65
N LEU A 180 9.92 -4.69 10.20
CA LEU A 180 9.17 -3.65 9.53
C LEU A 180 8.22 -4.21 8.44
N PRO A 181 7.09 -4.86 8.82
CA PRO A 181 6.03 -5.18 7.86
C PRO A 181 5.43 -3.88 7.31
N HIS A 182 5.77 -3.56 6.05
CA HIS A 182 5.53 -2.23 5.47
C HIS A 182 4.28 -2.13 4.61
N ASN A 183 3.99 -3.16 3.86
CA ASN A 183 2.80 -3.21 3.02
C ASN A 183 2.13 -4.58 3.15
N ILE A 184 0.85 -4.64 2.83
CA ILE A 184 0.06 -5.85 2.91
C ILE A 184 -0.98 -5.83 1.79
N CYS A 185 -1.15 -6.94 1.10
CA CYS A 185 -2.23 -7.12 0.13
C CYS A 185 -2.88 -8.50 0.29
N CYS A 186 -4.08 -8.65 -0.24
CA CYS A 186 -4.85 -9.88 -0.21
C CYS A 186 -5.29 -10.22 -1.64
N ASP A 187 -5.17 -11.49 -2.03
CA ASP A 187 -5.69 -11.96 -3.31
C ASP A 187 -7.16 -12.40 -3.23
N THR A 188 -7.69 -12.82 -4.36
CA THR A 188 -9.09 -13.28 -4.49
C THR A 188 -9.38 -14.60 -3.78
N ASP A 189 -8.35 -15.38 -3.47
CA ASP A 189 -8.47 -16.66 -2.75
C ASP A 189 -8.31 -16.46 -1.23
N GLY A 190 -7.97 -15.24 -0.81
CA GLY A 190 -7.83 -14.86 0.60
C GLY A 190 -6.41 -15.00 1.16
N TRP A 191 -5.40 -15.26 0.33
CA TRP A 191 -4.02 -15.26 0.79
C TRP A 191 -3.56 -13.84 1.11
N ILE A 192 -2.85 -13.70 2.21
CA ILE A 192 -2.33 -12.44 2.74
C ILE A 192 -0.83 -12.38 2.47
N TYR A 193 -0.41 -11.39 1.70
CA TYR A 193 0.99 -11.14 1.35
C TYR A 193 1.50 -9.94 2.14
N VAL A 194 2.59 -10.11 2.88
CA VAL A 194 3.18 -9.08 3.74
C VAL A 194 4.59 -8.75 3.28
N ALA A 195 4.83 -7.51 2.90
CA ALA A 195 6.18 -7.00 2.63
C ALA A 195 6.95 -6.85 3.94
N ASP A 196 7.77 -7.82 4.25
CA ASP A 196 8.69 -7.83 5.41
C ASP A 196 9.98 -7.10 5.02
N ARG A 197 9.88 -5.77 4.98
CA ARG A 197 10.77 -4.86 4.25
C ARG A 197 12.23 -5.03 4.60
N GLU A 198 12.58 -4.92 5.86
CA GLU A 198 13.98 -4.98 6.29
C GLU A 198 14.53 -6.41 6.36
N ASN A 199 13.67 -7.42 6.27
CA ASN A 199 14.07 -8.81 6.05
C ASN A 199 14.18 -9.18 4.56
N SER A 200 13.94 -8.23 3.64
CA SER A 200 14.10 -8.40 2.18
C SER A 200 13.33 -9.61 1.62
N ARG A 201 12.08 -9.77 2.09
CA ARG A 201 11.19 -10.88 1.70
C ARG A 201 9.73 -10.47 1.73
N ILE A 202 8.88 -11.31 1.13
CA ILE A 202 7.44 -11.28 1.28
C ILE A 202 7.04 -12.58 1.98
N GLN A 203 6.26 -12.50 3.04
CA GLN A 203 5.67 -13.66 3.72
C GLN A 203 4.20 -13.80 3.33
N ILE A 204 3.75 -15.04 3.16
CA ILE A 204 2.39 -15.40 2.73
C ILE A 204 1.70 -16.16 3.85
N PHE A 205 0.45 -15.76 4.14
CA PHE A 205 -0.37 -16.30 5.21
C PHE A 205 -1.77 -16.62 4.72
N ASP A 206 -2.44 -17.56 5.37
CA ASP A 206 -3.88 -17.68 5.25
C ASP A 206 -4.61 -16.58 6.05
N THR A 207 -5.94 -16.48 5.91
CA THR A 207 -6.77 -15.51 6.66
C THR A 207 -6.78 -15.77 8.16
N LEU A 208 -6.34 -16.96 8.59
CA LEU A 208 -6.16 -17.28 10.00
C LEU A 208 -4.76 -16.85 10.51
N GLY A 209 -3.91 -16.24 9.66
CA GLY A 209 -2.56 -15.81 10.01
C GLY A 209 -1.57 -16.97 10.21
N ASN A 210 -1.87 -18.14 9.68
CA ASN A 210 -0.91 -19.23 9.62
C ASN A 210 0.05 -18.97 8.47
N PHE A 211 1.35 -19.09 8.76
CA PHE A 211 2.40 -18.96 7.76
C PHE A 211 2.32 -20.11 6.75
N GLU A 212 2.30 -19.78 5.47
CA GLU A 212 2.33 -20.76 4.39
C GLU A 212 3.72 -20.84 3.76
N THR A 213 4.20 -19.75 3.22
CA THR A 213 5.47 -19.69 2.50
C THR A 213 6.04 -18.28 2.46
N GLN A 214 7.18 -18.09 1.78
CA GLN A 214 7.76 -16.78 1.58
C GLN A 214 8.47 -16.67 0.23
N ILE A 215 8.55 -15.44 -0.29
CA ILE A 215 9.32 -15.08 -1.47
C ILE A 215 10.54 -14.30 -0.99
N ASN A 216 11.73 -14.82 -1.32
CA ASN A 216 13.00 -14.24 -0.91
C ASN A 216 13.67 -13.47 -2.06
N ASN A 217 14.84 -12.92 -1.79
CA ASN A 217 15.68 -12.19 -2.76
C ASN A 217 15.03 -10.91 -3.29
N MET A 218 14.31 -10.22 -2.42
CA MET A 218 13.76 -8.90 -2.67
C MET A 218 14.72 -7.81 -2.15
N HIS A 219 14.66 -6.63 -2.77
CA HIS A 219 15.39 -5.46 -2.30
C HIS A 219 14.45 -4.54 -1.50
N ARG A 220 14.30 -4.81 -0.18
CA ARG A 220 13.44 -4.01 0.71
C ARG A 220 12.05 -3.77 0.12
N PRO A 221 11.22 -4.82 -0.07
CA PRO A 221 9.88 -4.70 -0.66
C PRO A 221 9.04 -3.73 0.15
N SER A 222 8.51 -2.69 -0.49
CA SER A 222 7.87 -1.58 0.19
C SER A 222 6.43 -1.35 -0.25
N GLY A 223 6.10 -1.64 -1.50
CA GLY A 223 4.75 -1.59 -2.04
C GLY A 223 4.36 -2.93 -2.65
N LEU A 224 3.11 -3.36 -2.46
CA LEU A 224 2.56 -4.57 -3.04
C LEU A 224 1.26 -4.26 -3.76
N ALA A 225 1.06 -4.84 -4.92
CA ALA A 225 -0.22 -4.83 -5.62
C ALA A 225 -0.44 -6.17 -6.34
N ILE A 226 -1.70 -6.58 -6.43
CA ILE A 226 -2.13 -7.75 -7.20
C ILE A 226 -3.11 -7.26 -8.25
N THR A 227 -2.86 -7.62 -9.52
CA THR A 227 -3.76 -7.24 -10.61
C THR A 227 -5.04 -8.08 -10.56
N ALA A 228 -6.11 -7.53 -11.10
CA ALA A 228 -7.35 -8.30 -11.26
C ALA A 228 -7.22 -9.28 -12.45
N GLY A 229 -7.95 -10.39 -12.40
CA GLY A 229 -8.05 -11.33 -13.52
C GLY A 229 -7.85 -12.79 -13.11
N SER A 230 -7.98 -13.69 -14.08
CA SER A 230 -7.83 -15.16 -13.88
C SER A 230 -6.37 -15.62 -13.77
N SER A 231 -5.42 -14.76 -14.12
CA SER A 231 -3.98 -14.98 -13.95
C SER A 231 -3.39 -13.67 -13.44
N PRO A 232 -3.55 -13.38 -12.13
CA PRO A 232 -3.12 -12.11 -11.57
C PRO A 232 -1.59 -12.00 -11.54
N ASP A 233 -1.09 -10.81 -11.88
CA ASP A 233 0.30 -10.45 -11.67
C ASP A 233 0.49 -9.92 -10.25
N PHE A 234 1.61 -10.25 -9.64
CA PHE A 234 2.03 -9.73 -8.36
C PHE A 234 3.11 -8.67 -8.58
N ILE A 235 2.79 -7.43 -8.27
CA ILE A 235 3.68 -6.29 -8.50
C ILE A 235 4.31 -5.87 -7.17
N VAL A 236 5.63 -5.76 -7.15
CA VAL A 236 6.41 -5.37 -5.96
C VAL A 236 7.20 -4.11 -6.25
N GLY A 237 6.94 -3.07 -5.44
CA GLY A 237 7.77 -1.88 -5.38
C GLY A 237 8.90 -2.07 -4.38
N GLU A 238 10.14 -2.01 -4.85
CA GLU A 238 11.34 -2.19 -4.03
C GLU A 238 12.03 -0.86 -3.76
N LEU A 239 12.54 -0.66 -2.55
CA LEU A 239 13.42 0.46 -2.21
C LEU A 239 14.86 0.12 -2.60
N ALA A 240 15.66 1.16 -2.90
CA ALA A 240 17.08 1.01 -3.10
C ALA A 240 17.75 0.40 -1.85
N SER A 241 18.64 -0.57 -2.07
CA SER A 241 19.51 -1.08 -1.00
C SER A 241 20.68 -0.12 -0.80
N TYR A 242 21.22 -0.05 0.41
CA TYR A 242 22.40 0.78 0.72
C TYR A 242 23.68 0.37 -0.05
N LEU A 243 23.65 -0.76 -0.75
CA LEU A 243 24.78 -1.32 -1.51
C LEU A 243 24.59 -1.25 -3.02
N ALA A 244 23.48 -0.75 -3.53
CA ALA A 244 23.20 -0.65 -4.95
C ALA A 244 22.98 0.82 -5.34
N VAL A 245 23.59 1.23 -6.42
CA VAL A 245 23.27 2.44 -7.18
C VAL A 245 21.78 2.46 -7.46
N SER A 246 21.10 3.60 -7.20
CA SER A 246 19.65 3.75 -7.20
C SER A 246 19.01 3.25 -8.51
N TYR A 247 18.38 2.11 -8.45
CA TYR A 247 17.44 1.63 -9.44
C TYR A 247 16.16 1.21 -8.72
N THR A 248 15.06 1.86 -9.05
CA THR A 248 13.74 1.37 -8.68
C THR A 248 13.40 0.24 -9.63
N HIS A 249 13.40 -0.99 -9.16
CA HIS A 249 13.00 -2.13 -9.97
C HIS A 249 11.53 -2.48 -9.70
N LEU A 250 10.71 -2.41 -10.74
CA LEU A 250 9.41 -3.08 -10.77
C LEU A 250 9.68 -4.53 -11.19
N ARG A 251 9.35 -5.48 -10.33
CA ARG A 251 9.33 -6.90 -10.67
C ARG A 251 7.90 -7.40 -10.66
N ALA A 252 7.45 -7.92 -11.80
CA ALA A 252 6.24 -8.71 -11.87
C ALA A 252 6.63 -10.19 -11.70
N HIS A 253 5.96 -10.89 -10.83
CA HIS A 253 6.09 -12.33 -10.65
C HIS A 253 4.78 -13.00 -11.07
N GLU A 254 4.88 -14.01 -11.94
CA GLU A 254 3.74 -14.88 -12.22
C GLU A 254 3.38 -15.64 -10.94
N THR A 255 2.12 -15.55 -10.53
CA THR A 255 1.59 -16.43 -9.49
C THR A 255 1.51 -17.84 -10.09
N ARG A 256 2.42 -18.72 -9.71
CA ARG A 256 2.31 -20.14 -10.06
C ARG A 256 1.27 -20.75 -9.15
N ASN A 257 0.28 -21.40 -9.76
CA ASN A 257 -0.60 -22.35 -9.07
C ASN A 257 0.26 -23.43 -8.42
N TYR A 258 0.22 -23.52 -7.12
CA TYR A 258 0.72 -24.64 -6.34
C TYR A 258 -0.43 -25.62 -6.07
#